data_569c9a87be55ccb3c6d213c9593610c1
#
_entry.id   569c9a87be55ccb3c6d213c9593610c1
#
_cell.length_a   1.000
_cell.length_b   1.000
_cell.length_c   1.000
_cell.angle_alpha   90.00
_cell.angle_beta   90.00
_cell.angle_gamma   90.00
#
_symmetry.space_group_name_H-M   'P 1'
#
loop_
_entity.id
_entity.type
_entity.pdbx_description
1 polymer ?
#
loop_
_entity_poly.entity_id
_entity_poly.type
_entity_poly.pdbx_seq_one_letter_code
_entity_poly.pdbx_strand_id
1 'polypeptide(L)'
;ASRYILEMVIQQLPERRMNLKVSHPAYGFETIGVTEYDSKEYVARKKEYIQKWNLTAAVKEMKKQKRGMVIEPERQICVYIDPVTPDPFVVCIKNAVNQWGKAFEAAGWKNVFRFSSDKEDASLSYRTILFRWGSAYNGIYSSVIENPVTGEILCARVNVMDVAADELLGMYFLQCGLLDGRIRKDLHSLAVRQDVLTAQVAAAFAEVLKMKPNKAGYTVFTPADIRSEKWLNRYGITASITSGVTFNYLAQPGDGVSVKNLFPRVSAYDYDAIRYAYGNSDALPSMRGAFYTPEDKLDPYAQDGFLSNDILNASIQGVESVKKIYPQLNGWINRLPEDQNTWKNVSDFAVRAQSLFQTYLTQMVKLVGGRSVRPIIKGVNETLVTYVPREQQVGALN
;
A
#
# COMPACT_ATOMS: atom_id res chain seq x y z
N ALA A 1 13.54 -24.45 -29.63
CA ALA A 1 12.17 -24.79 -29.21
C ALA A 1 11.98 -24.37 -27.74
N SER A 2 11.02 -23.51 -27.47
CA SER A 2 10.69 -23.10 -26.10
C SER A 2 9.89 -24.23 -25.43
N ARG A 3 10.26 -24.57 -24.21
CA ARG A 3 9.56 -25.57 -23.40
C ARG A 3 8.68 -24.86 -22.40
N TYR A 4 7.38 -25.18 -22.37
CA TYR A 4 6.42 -24.62 -21.43
C TYR A 4 5.93 -25.72 -20.50
N ILE A 5 5.78 -25.41 -19.23
CA ILE A 5 5.11 -26.25 -18.24
C ILE A 5 3.77 -25.58 -17.96
N LEU A 6 2.68 -26.27 -18.22
CA LEU A 6 1.33 -25.83 -17.86
C LEU A 6 0.92 -26.56 -16.58
N GLU A 7 0.65 -25.80 -15.53
CA GLU A 7 0.07 -26.31 -14.29
C GLU A 7 -1.41 -25.94 -14.27
N MET A 8 -2.28 -26.92 -14.10
CA MET A 8 -3.71 -26.74 -13.94
C MET A 8 -4.13 -27.23 -12.56
N VAL A 9 -4.79 -26.36 -11.81
CA VAL A 9 -5.35 -26.69 -10.50
C VAL A 9 -6.87 -26.61 -10.60
N ILE A 10 -7.54 -27.74 -10.27
CA ILE A 10 -9.01 -27.81 -10.17
C ILE A 10 -9.34 -27.89 -8.67
N GLN A 11 -10.09 -26.93 -8.18
CA GLN A 11 -10.47 -26.87 -6.78
C GLN A 11 -11.98 -26.87 -6.62
N GLN A 12 -12.49 -27.77 -5.76
CA GLN A 12 -13.87 -27.77 -5.34
C GLN A 12 -14.13 -26.57 -4.42
N LEU A 13 -15.21 -25.83 -4.68
CA LEU A 13 -15.62 -24.73 -3.82
C LEU A 13 -16.01 -25.24 -2.43
N PRO A 14 -15.75 -24.44 -1.36
CA PRO A 14 -16.11 -24.81 -0.01
C PRO A 14 -17.63 -25.02 0.12
N GLU A 15 -18.05 -26.13 0.75
CA GLU A 15 -19.47 -26.41 1.02
C GLU A 15 -20.09 -25.38 1.95
N ARG A 16 -19.33 -24.98 2.98
CA ARG A 16 -19.75 -23.95 3.94
C ARG A 16 -19.50 -22.57 3.35
N ARG A 17 -20.56 -21.84 3.07
CA ARG A 17 -20.50 -20.48 2.56
C ARG A 17 -19.89 -19.52 3.60
N MET A 18 -19.07 -18.59 3.12
CA MET A 18 -18.55 -17.48 3.91
C MET A 18 -19.69 -16.54 4.34
N ASN A 19 -19.59 -16.00 5.56
CA ASN A 19 -20.46 -14.92 6.00
C ASN A 19 -20.14 -13.65 5.19
N LEU A 20 -21.11 -13.16 4.44
CA LEU A 20 -20.99 -11.95 3.64
C LEU A 20 -20.90 -10.72 4.54
N LYS A 21 -20.08 -9.76 4.14
CA LYS A 21 -19.99 -8.44 4.77
C LYS A 21 -20.38 -7.38 3.75
N VAL A 22 -21.37 -6.58 4.07
CA VAL A 22 -21.84 -5.49 3.19
C VAL A 22 -20.70 -4.51 2.94
N SER A 23 -20.58 -4.01 1.72
CA SER A 23 -19.64 -2.94 1.39
C SER A 23 -20.07 -1.63 2.04
N HIS A 24 -19.08 -0.84 2.49
CA HIS A 24 -19.33 0.47 3.04
C HIS A 24 -18.42 1.50 2.35
N PRO A 25 -18.93 2.66 1.90
CA PRO A 25 -18.16 3.61 1.10
C PRO A 25 -16.95 4.23 1.82
N ALA A 26 -16.86 4.12 3.15
CA ALA A 26 -15.68 4.54 3.90
C ALA A 26 -14.52 3.54 3.83
N TYR A 27 -14.74 2.33 3.29
CA TYR A 27 -13.74 1.26 3.23
C TYR A 27 -13.62 0.71 1.82
N GLY A 28 -12.44 0.85 1.24
CA GLY A 28 -12.15 0.44 -0.12
C GLY A 28 -11.82 -1.05 -0.22
N PHE A 29 -12.80 -1.86 -0.58
CA PHE A 29 -12.61 -3.25 -0.95
C PHE A 29 -13.20 -3.53 -2.33
N GLU A 30 -12.66 -4.52 -3.03
CA GLU A 30 -13.33 -5.09 -4.19
C GLU A 30 -14.62 -5.77 -3.74
N THR A 31 -15.65 -5.73 -4.58
CA THR A 31 -17.00 -6.17 -4.21
C THR A 31 -17.58 -7.17 -5.20
N ILE A 32 -18.53 -7.96 -4.72
CA ILE A 32 -19.49 -8.69 -5.55
C ILE A 32 -20.88 -8.09 -5.38
N GLY A 33 -21.60 -7.96 -6.49
CA GLY A 33 -23.01 -7.51 -6.48
C GLY A 33 -23.96 -8.69 -6.38
N VAL A 34 -24.89 -8.65 -5.41
CA VAL A 34 -25.96 -9.63 -5.25
C VAL A 34 -27.29 -8.91 -5.36
N THR A 35 -28.17 -9.40 -6.23
CA THR A 35 -29.53 -8.89 -6.33
C THR A 35 -30.43 -9.70 -5.40
N GLU A 36 -30.96 -9.05 -4.37
CA GLU A 36 -31.92 -9.63 -3.43
C GLU A 36 -33.32 -9.30 -3.86
N TYR A 37 -34.16 -10.32 -3.94
CA TYR A 37 -35.59 -10.20 -4.22
C TYR A 37 -36.35 -10.43 -2.93
N ASP A 38 -37.06 -9.40 -2.45
CA ASP A 38 -37.94 -9.53 -1.31
C ASP A 38 -39.41 -9.59 -1.80
N SER A 39 -40.13 -10.63 -1.41
CA SER A 39 -41.54 -10.80 -1.75
C SER A 39 -42.45 -9.74 -1.11
N LYS A 40 -41.95 -9.00 -0.10
CA LYS A 40 -42.70 -7.94 0.60
C LYS A 40 -42.50 -6.55 0.02
N GLU A 41 -41.40 -6.33 -0.72
CA GLU A 41 -41.02 -4.97 -1.13
C GLU A 41 -41.25 -4.70 -2.63
N TYR A 42 -41.59 -5.69 -3.44
CA TYR A 42 -41.85 -5.58 -4.92
C TYR A 42 -40.69 -4.94 -5.72
N VAL A 43 -39.51 -4.75 -5.08
CA VAL A 43 -38.33 -4.13 -5.69
C VAL A 43 -37.11 -5.03 -5.48
N ALA A 44 -36.37 -5.30 -6.55
CA ALA A 44 -35.10 -5.96 -6.47
C ALA A 44 -34.06 -4.96 -5.95
N ARG A 45 -33.38 -5.30 -4.86
CA ARG A 45 -32.32 -4.48 -4.27
C ARG A 45 -30.96 -5.08 -4.62
N LYS A 46 -30.11 -4.28 -5.27
CA LYS A 46 -28.72 -4.65 -5.47
C LYS A 46 -27.93 -4.30 -4.21
N LYS A 47 -27.30 -5.30 -3.60
CA LYS A 47 -26.36 -5.12 -2.48
C LYS A 47 -24.96 -5.49 -2.94
N GLU A 48 -23.99 -4.77 -2.44
CA GLU A 48 -22.58 -5.06 -2.67
C GLU A 48 -21.95 -5.61 -1.40
N TYR A 49 -21.23 -6.71 -1.55
CA TYR A 49 -20.50 -7.37 -0.46
C TYR A 49 -19.02 -7.38 -0.76
N ILE A 50 -18.19 -7.14 0.26
CA ILE A 50 -16.73 -7.11 0.10
C ILE A 50 -16.18 -8.50 -0.18
N GLN A 51 -15.18 -8.56 -1.06
CA GLN A 51 -14.36 -9.74 -1.25
C GLN A 51 -13.34 -9.84 -0.12
N LYS A 52 -13.21 -11.01 0.51
CA LYS A 52 -12.31 -11.20 1.64
C LYS A 52 -11.95 -12.67 1.89
N TRP A 53 -10.92 -12.91 2.68
CA TRP A 53 -10.62 -14.24 3.21
C TRP A 53 -11.69 -14.69 4.21
N ASN A 54 -12.03 -15.97 4.18
CA ASN A 54 -12.98 -16.54 5.12
C ASN A 54 -12.26 -16.90 6.42
N LEU A 55 -12.37 -16.09 7.47
CA LEU A 55 -11.88 -16.39 8.81
C LEU A 55 -13.03 -16.86 9.70
N THR A 56 -12.96 -18.10 10.15
CA THR A 56 -13.90 -18.71 11.09
C THR A 56 -13.20 -19.07 12.38
N ALA A 57 -13.85 -18.83 13.50
CA ALA A 57 -13.35 -19.24 14.80
C ALA A 57 -13.50 -20.76 14.99
N ALA A 58 -12.47 -21.41 15.53
CA ALA A 58 -12.62 -22.77 16.01
C ALA A 58 -13.72 -22.83 17.10
N VAL A 59 -14.46 -23.95 17.18
CA VAL A 59 -15.57 -24.09 18.14
C VAL A 59 -15.16 -23.77 19.57
N LYS A 60 -13.96 -24.20 19.97
CA LYS A 60 -13.36 -23.90 21.28
C LYS A 60 -13.09 -22.42 21.54
N GLU A 61 -12.88 -21.63 20.49
CA GLU A 61 -12.54 -20.21 20.56
C GLU A 61 -13.79 -19.29 20.47
N MET A 62 -14.94 -19.80 20.04
CA MET A 62 -16.17 -19.01 19.83
C MET A 62 -16.64 -18.27 21.10
N LYS A 63 -16.48 -18.87 22.29
CA LYS A 63 -16.81 -18.23 23.57
C LYS A 63 -15.88 -17.05 23.87
N LYS A 64 -14.60 -17.16 23.53
CA LYS A 64 -13.61 -16.09 23.71
C LYS A 64 -13.90 -14.95 22.73
N GLN A 65 -14.21 -15.26 21.46
CA GLN A 65 -14.59 -14.28 20.46
C GLN A 65 -15.79 -13.43 20.90
N LYS A 66 -16.84 -14.07 21.44
CA LYS A 66 -18.01 -13.35 21.97
C LYS A 66 -17.68 -12.40 23.13
N ARG A 67 -16.58 -12.64 23.84
CA ARG A 67 -16.07 -11.78 24.93
C ARG A 67 -15.09 -10.71 24.41
N GLY A 68 -14.91 -10.57 23.09
CA GLY A 68 -13.99 -9.61 22.50
C GLY A 68 -12.50 -9.96 22.66
N MET A 69 -12.18 -11.20 22.99
CA MET A 69 -10.79 -11.65 23.11
C MET A 69 -10.19 -11.95 21.72
N VAL A 70 -8.88 -11.76 21.59
CA VAL A 70 -8.14 -12.15 20.39
C VAL A 70 -8.05 -13.68 20.30
N ILE A 71 -8.43 -14.22 19.14
CA ILE A 71 -8.53 -15.66 18.88
C ILE A 71 -7.73 -16.06 17.65
N GLU A 72 -7.51 -17.36 17.48
CA GLU A 72 -6.94 -17.94 16.27
C GLU A 72 -8.04 -18.40 15.31
N PRO A 73 -7.85 -18.28 13.99
CA PRO A 73 -8.75 -18.89 13.03
C PRO A 73 -8.69 -20.42 13.12
N GLU A 74 -9.78 -21.09 12.77
CA GLU A 74 -9.85 -22.55 12.68
C GLU A 74 -8.79 -23.11 11.72
N ARG A 75 -8.55 -22.38 10.62
CA ARG A 75 -7.50 -22.66 9.63
C ARG A 75 -6.75 -21.38 9.30
N GLN A 76 -5.44 -21.42 9.43
CA GLN A 76 -4.56 -20.33 9.03
C GLN A 76 -4.49 -20.24 7.49
N ILE A 77 -4.10 -19.08 6.99
CA ILE A 77 -3.75 -18.87 5.60
C ILE A 77 -2.26 -19.21 5.44
N CYS A 78 -1.95 -20.15 4.56
CA CYS A 78 -0.58 -20.52 4.28
C CYS A 78 0.09 -19.48 3.38
N VAL A 79 1.19 -18.91 3.83
CA VAL A 79 2.05 -18.03 3.03
C VAL A 79 3.28 -18.84 2.62
N TYR A 80 3.23 -19.39 1.42
CA TYR A 80 4.34 -20.10 0.83
C TYR A 80 5.33 -19.13 0.23
N ILE A 81 6.60 -19.25 0.57
CA ILE A 81 7.69 -18.46 -0.01
C ILE A 81 8.58 -19.41 -0.81
N ASP A 82 8.72 -19.09 -2.10
CA ASP A 82 9.52 -19.90 -3.02
C ASP A 82 10.97 -20.03 -2.50
N PRO A 83 11.49 -21.26 -2.38
CA PRO A 83 12.87 -21.52 -1.90
C PRO A 83 13.98 -20.87 -2.73
N VAL A 84 13.69 -20.46 -3.99
CA VAL A 84 14.67 -19.70 -4.80
C VAL A 84 14.78 -18.23 -4.38
N THR A 85 13.90 -17.76 -3.48
CA THR A 85 13.98 -16.40 -2.94
C THR A 85 15.25 -16.26 -2.11
N PRO A 86 16.13 -15.28 -2.40
CA PRO A 86 17.34 -15.07 -1.58
C PRO A 86 16.97 -14.74 -0.13
N ASP A 87 17.72 -15.29 0.83
CA ASP A 87 17.47 -15.15 2.27
C ASP A 87 17.19 -13.72 2.74
N PRO A 88 17.95 -12.69 2.30
CA PRO A 88 17.66 -11.32 2.70
C PRO A 88 16.25 -10.84 2.33
N PHE A 89 15.68 -11.36 1.25
CA PHE A 89 14.37 -10.96 0.73
C PHE A 89 13.22 -11.83 1.28
N VAL A 90 13.53 -13.05 1.73
CA VAL A 90 12.59 -13.83 2.57
C VAL A 90 12.21 -13.05 3.81
N VAL A 91 13.19 -12.38 4.44
CA VAL A 91 12.93 -11.50 5.61
C VAL A 91 12.01 -10.34 5.26
N CYS A 92 12.19 -9.71 4.07
CA CYS A 92 11.33 -8.61 3.61
C CYS A 92 9.87 -9.07 3.45
N ILE A 93 9.65 -10.22 2.82
CA ILE A 93 8.31 -10.79 2.63
C ILE A 93 7.65 -11.07 3.99
N LYS A 94 8.38 -11.73 4.91
CA LYS A 94 7.88 -12.01 6.25
C LYS A 94 7.53 -10.72 7.02
N ASN A 95 8.39 -9.71 6.95
CA ASN A 95 8.15 -8.42 7.62
C ASN A 95 6.92 -7.70 7.04
N ALA A 96 6.74 -7.72 5.73
CA ALA A 96 5.59 -7.14 5.07
C ALA A 96 4.27 -7.82 5.49
N VAL A 97 4.22 -9.15 5.45
CA VAL A 97 3.05 -9.94 5.87
C VAL A 97 2.77 -9.76 7.37
N ASN A 98 3.81 -9.68 8.20
CA ASN A 98 3.67 -9.46 9.64
C ASN A 98 3.09 -8.08 9.98
N GLN A 99 3.29 -7.05 9.15
CA GLN A 99 2.60 -5.77 9.34
C GLN A 99 1.08 -5.95 9.23
N TRP A 100 0.61 -6.72 8.25
CA TRP A 100 -0.80 -7.06 8.12
C TRP A 100 -1.28 -7.98 9.24
N GLY A 101 -0.46 -8.93 9.69
CA GLY A 101 -0.73 -9.76 10.87
C GLY A 101 -1.11 -8.93 12.09
N LYS A 102 -0.40 -7.82 12.35
CA LYS A 102 -0.75 -6.88 13.43
C LYS A 102 -2.10 -6.18 13.21
N ALA A 103 -2.47 -5.86 11.97
CA ALA A 103 -3.79 -5.31 11.67
C ALA A 103 -4.90 -6.34 11.95
N PHE A 104 -4.66 -7.61 11.63
CA PHE A 104 -5.58 -8.71 12.00
C PHE A 104 -5.67 -8.90 13.51
N GLU A 105 -4.57 -8.79 14.25
CA GLU A 105 -4.60 -8.86 15.73
C GLU A 105 -5.46 -7.73 16.31
N ALA A 106 -5.35 -6.51 15.79
CA ALA A 106 -6.20 -5.41 16.17
C ALA A 106 -7.68 -5.60 15.81
N ALA A 107 -7.98 -6.49 14.84
CA ALA A 107 -9.32 -6.91 14.48
C ALA A 107 -9.81 -8.14 15.27
N GLY A 108 -9.01 -8.65 16.22
CA GLY A 108 -9.34 -9.78 17.09
C GLY A 108 -8.85 -11.14 16.60
N TRP A 109 -7.96 -11.19 15.61
CA TRP A 109 -7.45 -12.43 15.02
C TRP A 109 -5.91 -12.51 15.11
N LYS A 110 -5.36 -13.41 15.90
CA LYS A 110 -3.92 -13.69 15.94
C LYS A 110 -3.58 -14.91 15.08
N ASN A 111 -2.30 -15.00 14.67
CA ASN A 111 -1.77 -16.14 13.92
C ASN A 111 -2.58 -16.46 12.65
N VAL A 112 -3.03 -15.42 11.93
CA VAL A 112 -3.81 -15.60 10.70
C VAL A 112 -2.98 -16.24 9.61
N PHE A 113 -1.69 -15.88 9.52
CA PHE A 113 -0.74 -16.32 8.49
C PHE A 113 0.25 -17.33 9.07
N ARG A 114 0.48 -18.43 8.32
CA ARG A 114 1.52 -19.45 8.58
C ARG A 114 2.49 -19.44 7.43
N PHE A 115 3.76 -19.21 7.69
CA PHE A 115 4.79 -19.28 6.66
C PHE A 115 5.22 -20.72 6.38
N SER A 116 5.46 -21.04 5.10
CA SER A 116 5.94 -22.34 4.64
C SER A 116 6.89 -22.19 3.45
N SER A 117 7.80 -23.12 3.32
CA SER A 117 8.63 -23.36 2.15
C SER A 117 8.54 -24.84 1.66
N ASP A 118 7.62 -25.59 2.23
CA ASP A 118 7.44 -27.01 1.93
C ASP A 118 6.82 -27.21 0.54
N LYS A 119 7.33 -28.16 -0.23
CA LYS A 119 6.87 -28.40 -1.61
C LYS A 119 5.37 -28.72 -1.70
N GLU A 120 4.80 -29.29 -0.65
CA GLU A 120 3.37 -29.62 -0.58
C GLU A 120 2.49 -28.35 -0.59
N ASP A 121 3.00 -27.24 -0.04
CA ASP A 121 2.34 -25.95 -0.01
C ASP A 121 2.61 -25.12 -1.28
N ALA A 122 3.42 -25.62 -2.24
CA ALA A 122 3.91 -24.89 -3.41
C ALA A 122 2.87 -24.71 -4.53
N SER A 123 1.60 -25.10 -4.32
CA SER A 123 0.54 -24.99 -5.32
C SER A 123 -0.49 -23.92 -4.92
N LEU A 124 -1.25 -23.44 -5.93
CA LEU A 124 -2.41 -22.55 -5.71
C LEU A 124 -3.58 -23.36 -5.13
N SER A 125 -3.44 -23.80 -3.90
CA SER A 125 -4.47 -24.53 -3.16
C SER A 125 -5.31 -23.60 -2.28
N TYR A 126 -6.44 -24.09 -1.80
CA TYR A 126 -7.34 -23.34 -0.91
C TYR A 126 -6.61 -22.81 0.32
N ARG A 127 -6.74 -21.51 0.57
CA ARG A 127 -6.11 -20.75 1.65
C ARG A 127 -4.58 -20.65 1.54
N THR A 128 -4.05 -20.62 0.32
CA THR A 128 -2.62 -20.43 0.08
C THR A 128 -2.36 -19.10 -0.63
N ILE A 129 -1.33 -18.40 -0.17
CA ILE A 129 -0.74 -17.23 -0.84
C ILE A 129 0.67 -17.65 -1.26
N LEU A 130 0.90 -17.70 -2.57
CA LEU A 130 2.21 -18.07 -3.14
C LEU A 130 3.05 -16.84 -3.44
N PHE A 131 4.16 -16.67 -2.76
CA PHE A 131 5.21 -15.75 -3.16
C PHE A 131 6.17 -16.46 -4.11
N ARG A 132 6.25 -15.97 -5.35
CA ARG A 132 7.18 -16.44 -6.38
C ARG A 132 8.25 -15.40 -6.62
N TRP A 133 9.50 -15.85 -6.64
CA TRP A 133 10.64 -15.01 -6.97
C TRP A 133 11.03 -15.18 -8.44
N GLY A 134 11.34 -14.07 -9.14
CA GLY A 134 11.71 -14.11 -10.54
C GLY A 134 12.47 -12.88 -11.01
N SER A 135 12.89 -12.85 -12.28
CA SER A 135 13.69 -11.79 -12.89
C SER A 135 13.14 -11.28 -14.23
N ALA A 136 11.92 -11.66 -14.61
CA ALA A 136 11.42 -11.42 -15.97
C ALA A 136 10.91 -10.00 -16.24
N TYR A 137 10.40 -9.30 -15.22
CA TYR A 137 9.78 -7.97 -15.36
C TYR A 137 10.10 -7.10 -14.15
N ASN A 138 10.02 -5.78 -14.33
CA ASN A 138 10.12 -4.83 -13.22
C ASN A 138 8.79 -4.76 -12.45
N GLY A 139 8.81 -4.95 -11.13
CA GLY A 139 7.67 -4.74 -10.27
C GLY A 139 7.27 -5.94 -9.43
N ILE A 140 6.17 -5.75 -8.70
CA ILE A 140 5.51 -6.78 -7.91
C ILE A 140 4.08 -6.90 -8.43
N TYR A 141 3.67 -8.11 -8.74
CA TYR A 141 2.34 -8.39 -9.32
C TYR A 141 1.60 -9.39 -8.45
N SER A 142 0.37 -9.09 -8.13
CA SER A 142 -0.52 -10.02 -7.44
C SER A 142 -1.63 -10.53 -8.37
N SER A 143 -2.09 -11.73 -8.10
CA SER A 143 -3.31 -12.29 -8.67
C SER A 143 -4.07 -13.04 -7.60
N VAL A 144 -5.39 -12.87 -7.58
CA VAL A 144 -6.26 -13.42 -6.55
C VAL A 144 -7.36 -14.21 -7.22
N ILE A 145 -7.63 -15.40 -6.71
CA ILE A 145 -8.72 -16.25 -7.16
C ILE A 145 -9.78 -16.24 -6.06
N GLU A 146 -10.97 -15.83 -6.43
CA GLU A 146 -12.11 -15.75 -5.52
C GLU A 146 -13.29 -16.62 -5.99
N ASN A 147 -14.14 -16.94 -5.04
CA ASN A 147 -15.43 -17.57 -5.33
C ASN A 147 -16.38 -16.52 -5.93
N PRO A 148 -16.83 -16.67 -7.17
CA PRO A 148 -17.65 -15.68 -7.86
C PRO A 148 -19.04 -15.48 -7.24
N VAL A 149 -19.49 -16.40 -6.39
CA VAL A 149 -20.81 -16.33 -5.74
C VAL A 149 -20.75 -15.64 -4.38
N THR A 150 -19.62 -15.82 -3.63
CA THR A 150 -19.51 -15.32 -2.25
C THR A 150 -18.47 -14.24 -2.09
N GLY A 151 -17.59 -14.02 -3.08
CA GLY A 151 -16.43 -13.13 -2.93
C GLY A 151 -15.37 -13.65 -1.94
N GLU A 152 -15.46 -14.93 -1.53
CA GLU A 152 -14.44 -15.54 -0.69
C GLU A 152 -13.13 -15.67 -1.48
N ILE A 153 -12.03 -15.15 -0.93
CA ILE A 153 -10.72 -15.34 -1.50
C ILE A 153 -10.29 -16.78 -1.24
N LEU A 154 -10.00 -17.52 -2.32
CA LEU A 154 -9.64 -18.94 -2.26
C LEU A 154 -8.14 -19.12 -2.19
N CYS A 155 -7.40 -18.44 -3.05
CA CYS A 155 -5.95 -18.43 -3.05
C CYS A 155 -5.44 -17.18 -3.77
N ALA A 156 -4.14 -16.89 -3.62
CA ALA A 156 -3.49 -15.77 -4.28
C ALA A 156 -2.05 -16.10 -4.66
N ARG A 157 -1.51 -15.35 -5.63
CA ARG A 157 -0.10 -15.38 -6.01
C ARG A 157 0.45 -13.96 -5.98
N VAL A 158 1.65 -13.81 -5.45
CA VAL A 158 2.43 -12.56 -5.49
C VAL A 158 3.76 -12.89 -6.17
N ASN A 159 4.00 -12.31 -7.34
CA ASN A 159 5.27 -12.44 -8.03
C ASN A 159 6.15 -11.25 -7.65
N VAL A 160 7.29 -11.52 -7.06
CA VAL A 160 8.28 -10.51 -6.66
C VAL A 160 9.46 -10.63 -7.61
N MET A 161 9.77 -9.55 -8.33
CA MET A 161 10.88 -9.54 -9.27
C MET A 161 12.13 -8.97 -8.62
N ASP A 162 13.29 -9.56 -8.89
CA ASP A 162 14.56 -9.16 -8.28
C ASP A 162 14.96 -7.71 -8.55
N VAL A 163 14.55 -7.18 -9.71
CA VAL A 163 14.79 -5.79 -10.12
C VAL A 163 13.70 -4.81 -9.66
N ALA A 164 12.67 -5.28 -8.93
CA ALA A 164 11.54 -4.45 -8.52
C ALA A 164 11.95 -3.22 -7.69
N ALA A 165 13.06 -3.30 -6.97
CA ALA A 165 13.56 -2.20 -6.16
C ALA A 165 14.47 -1.22 -6.92
N ASP A 166 15.04 -1.57 -8.08
CA ASP A 166 16.12 -0.80 -8.70
C ASP A 166 15.72 0.62 -9.12
N GLU A 167 14.56 0.76 -9.72
CA GLU A 167 14.03 2.08 -10.10
C GLU A 167 13.73 2.93 -8.85
N LEU A 168 13.16 2.30 -7.82
CA LEU A 168 12.81 2.96 -6.56
C LEU A 168 14.04 3.34 -5.74
N LEU A 169 15.13 2.60 -5.81
CA LEU A 169 16.41 2.99 -5.19
C LEU A 169 16.93 4.30 -5.80
N GLY A 170 16.82 4.46 -7.11
CA GLY A 170 17.18 5.72 -7.79
C GLY A 170 16.30 6.89 -7.34
N MET A 171 14.99 6.68 -7.21
CA MET A 171 14.08 7.69 -6.69
C MET A 171 14.36 8.01 -5.21
N TYR A 172 14.60 6.99 -4.41
CA TYR A 172 14.97 7.15 -3.00
C TYR A 172 16.25 7.96 -2.82
N PHE A 173 17.28 7.70 -3.65
CA PHE A 173 18.52 8.49 -3.67
C PHE A 173 18.24 9.98 -3.88
N LEU A 174 17.36 10.32 -4.84
CA LEU A 174 17.00 11.70 -5.14
C LEU A 174 16.08 12.35 -4.11
N GLN A 175 15.19 11.60 -3.49
CA GLN A 175 14.22 12.16 -2.53
C GLN A 175 14.72 12.15 -1.09
N CYS A 176 15.45 11.10 -0.69
CA CYS A 176 15.85 10.88 0.69
C CYS A 176 17.36 10.84 0.91
N GLY A 177 18.18 11.00 -0.15
CA GLY A 177 19.63 10.95 -0.05
C GLY A 177 20.24 12.03 0.85
N LEU A 178 19.56 13.15 1.12
CA LEU A 178 19.99 14.13 2.11
C LEU A 178 19.94 13.58 3.55
N LEU A 179 19.02 12.65 3.82
CA LEU A 179 18.75 12.10 5.14
C LEU A 179 19.43 10.74 5.35
N ASP A 180 19.47 9.91 4.32
CA ASP A 180 20.01 8.55 4.43
C ASP A 180 21.39 8.44 3.78
N GLY A 181 22.41 8.32 4.62
CA GLY A 181 23.80 8.11 4.19
C GLY A 181 24.06 6.73 3.59
N ARG A 182 23.19 5.73 3.81
CA ARG A 182 23.38 4.37 3.27
C ARG A 182 23.33 4.38 1.75
N ILE A 183 22.30 5.04 1.17
CA ILE A 183 22.13 5.11 -0.30
C ILE A 183 23.18 6.01 -0.95
N ARG A 184 23.74 7.01 -0.24
CA ARG A 184 24.81 7.86 -0.77
C ARG A 184 26.18 7.15 -0.81
N LYS A 185 26.35 6.10 0.00
CA LYS A 185 27.59 5.30 0.03
C LYS A 185 27.55 4.16 -0.98
N ASP A 186 26.36 3.66 -1.28
CA ASP A 186 26.18 2.51 -2.15
C ASP A 186 24.74 2.53 -2.71
N LEU A 187 24.62 2.71 -4.04
CA LEU A 187 23.32 2.71 -4.74
C LEU A 187 22.65 1.34 -4.71
N HIS A 188 23.43 0.27 -4.48
CA HIS A 188 22.96 -1.11 -4.36
C HIS A 188 22.85 -1.57 -2.90
N SER A 189 22.85 -0.61 -1.94
CA SER A 189 22.76 -0.91 -0.50
C SER A 189 21.68 -1.94 -0.19
N LEU A 190 22.11 -3.13 0.27
CA LEU A 190 21.19 -4.22 0.61
C LEU A 190 20.17 -3.78 1.66
N ALA A 191 20.60 -3.01 2.66
CA ALA A 191 19.71 -2.54 3.72
C ALA A 191 18.61 -1.61 3.19
N VAL A 192 18.94 -0.68 2.26
CA VAL A 192 17.94 0.19 1.64
C VAL A 192 17.01 -0.62 0.71
N ARG A 193 17.58 -1.56 -0.06
CA ARG A 193 16.80 -2.48 -0.91
C ARG A 193 15.79 -3.30 -0.09
N GLN A 194 16.19 -3.77 1.08
CA GLN A 194 15.30 -4.48 2.00
C GLN A 194 14.15 -3.60 2.50
N ASP A 195 14.43 -2.34 2.89
CA ASP A 195 13.40 -1.40 3.32
C ASP A 195 12.41 -1.11 2.18
N VAL A 196 12.90 -0.83 0.97
CA VAL A 196 12.08 -0.60 -0.23
C VAL A 196 11.21 -1.81 -0.54
N LEU A 197 11.80 -3.01 -0.62
CA LEU A 197 11.06 -4.25 -0.91
C LEU A 197 10.01 -4.56 0.16
N THR A 198 10.32 -4.35 1.44
CA THR A 198 9.36 -4.55 2.52
C THR A 198 8.13 -3.67 2.33
N ALA A 199 8.32 -2.39 2.01
CA ALA A 199 7.22 -1.47 1.76
C ALA A 199 6.41 -1.86 0.51
N GLN A 200 7.08 -2.23 -0.58
CA GLN A 200 6.42 -2.63 -1.84
C GLN A 200 5.63 -3.94 -1.70
N VAL A 201 6.20 -4.94 -1.02
CA VAL A 201 5.50 -6.20 -0.73
C VAL A 201 4.30 -5.95 0.18
N ALA A 202 4.43 -5.08 1.19
CA ALA A 202 3.31 -4.74 2.06
C ALA A 202 2.17 -4.04 1.29
N ALA A 203 2.50 -3.16 0.32
CA ALA A 203 1.51 -2.54 -0.55
C ALA A 203 0.84 -3.56 -1.49
N ALA A 204 1.61 -4.43 -2.14
CA ALA A 204 1.09 -5.48 -3.00
C ALA A 204 0.23 -6.50 -2.23
N PHE A 205 0.54 -6.75 -0.96
CA PHE A 205 -0.26 -7.64 -0.11
C PHE A 205 -1.67 -7.09 0.16
N ALA A 206 -1.88 -5.78 0.08
CA ALA A 206 -3.21 -5.19 0.15
C ALA A 206 -4.13 -5.68 -1.00
N GLU A 207 -3.59 -5.90 -2.20
CA GLU A 207 -4.34 -6.46 -3.33
C GLU A 207 -4.74 -7.93 -3.05
N VAL A 208 -3.89 -8.69 -2.34
CA VAL A 208 -4.23 -10.05 -1.87
C VAL A 208 -5.37 -10.03 -0.85
N LEU A 209 -5.56 -8.92 -0.15
CA LEU A 209 -6.68 -8.68 0.76
C LEU A 209 -7.88 -8.03 0.04
N LYS A 210 -7.81 -7.85 -1.29
CA LYS A 210 -8.83 -7.17 -2.11
C LYS A 210 -9.12 -5.74 -1.67
N MET A 211 -8.11 -5.06 -1.12
CA MET A 211 -8.21 -3.63 -0.79
C MET A 211 -7.96 -2.80 -2.06
N LYS A 212 -8.80 -1.81 -2.28
CA LYS A 212 -8.65 -0.85 -3.39
C LYS A 212 -7.54 0.17 -3.10
N PRO A 213 -6.90 0.74 -4.13
CA PRO A 213 -6.02 1.89 -3.97
C PRO A 213 -6.71 3.02 -3.23
N ASN A 214 -6.01 3.62 -2.25
CA ASN A 214 -6.54 4.68 -1.41
C ASN A 214 -5.81 6.00 -1.66
N LYS A 215 -6.25 6.78 -2.65
CA LYS A 215 -5.61 8.05 -3.01
C LYS A 215 -5.77 9.15 -1.96
N ALA A 216 -6.72 9.02 -1.03
CA ALA A 216 -6.89 9.96 0.07
C ALA A 216 -5.98 9.69 1.28
N GLY A 217 -5.29 8.54 1.32
CA GLY A 217 -4.51 8.12 2.48
C GLY A 217 -3.43 9.11 2.93
N TYR A 218 -2.86 9.89 2.00
CA TYR A 218 -1.87 10.92 2.33
C TYR A 218 -2.50 12.28 2.70
N THR A 219 -3.74 12.55 2.28
CA THR A 219 -4.37 13.86 2.40
C THR A 219 -4.86 14.19 3.80
N VAL A 220 -4.79 13.26 4.74
CA VAL A 220 -5.20 13.46 6.13
C VAL A 220 -4.04 13.88 7.04
N PHE A 221 -2.81 13.93 6.52
CA PHE A 221 -1.62 14.34 7.25
C PHE A 221 -1.14 15.72 6.80
N THR A 222 -0.71 16.55 7.75
CA THR A 222 -0.12 17.85 7.46
C THR A 222 1.38 17.72 7.15
N PRO A 223 2.02 18.71 6.50
CA PRO A 223 3.47 18.72 6.34
C PRO A 223 4.23 18.65 7.68
N ALA A 224 3.68 19.25 8.74
CA ALA A 224 4.28 19.19 10.09
C ALA A 224 4.23 17.77 10.67
N ASP A 225 3.13 17.04 10.46
CA ASP A 225 3.01 15.64 10.89
C ASP A 225 4.08 14.77 10.24
N ILE A 226 4.27 14.91 8.93
CA ILE A 226 5.21 14.12 8.12
C ILE A 226 6.68 14.43 8.46
N ARG A 227 6.96 15.57 9.07
CA ARG A 227 8.28 15.97 9.57
C ARG A 227 8.49 15.68 11.06
N SER A 228 7.49 15.10 11.74
CA SER A 228 7.52 14.80 13.17
C SER A 228 7.83 13.33 13.43
N GLU A 229 9.02 13.02 13.98
CA GLU A 229 9.39 11.64 14.36
C GLU A 229 8.35 10.99 15.28
N LYS A 230 7.78 11.76 16.23
CA LYS A 230 6.73 11.27 17.14
C LYS A 230 5.47 10.85 16.41
N TRP A 231 5.04 11.64 15.42
CA TRP A 231 3.89 11.33 14.58
C TRP A 231 4.18 10.11 13.71
N LEU A 232 5.31 10.13 13.02
CA LEU A 232 5.72 9.08 12.10
C LEU A 232 5.88 7.72 12.79
N ASN A 233 6.40 7.68 14.02
CA ASN A 233 6.47 6.45 14.80
C ASN A 233 5.09 5.85 15.07
N ARG A 234 4.05 6.67 15.19
CA ARG A 234 2.68 6.23 15.44
C ARG A 234 1.93 5.87 14.15
N TYR A 235 1.96 6.75 13.16
CA TYR A 235 1.07 6.70 12.00
C TYR A 235 1.78 6.45 10.66
N GLY A 236 3.12 6.49 10.59
CA GLY A 236 3.84 6.44 9.32
C GLY A 236 3.70 7.74 8.52
N ILE A 237 4.04 7.66 7.24
CA ILE A 237 4.02 8.81 6.32
C ILE A 237 2.67 9.01 5.60
N THR A 238 1.77 8.06 5.72
CA THR A 238 0.44 8.04 5.12
C THR A 238 -0.51 7.22 5.98
N ALA A 239 -1.82 7.50 5.92
CA ALA A 239 -2.81 6.72 6.64
C ALA A 239 -3.03 5.32 6.05
N SER A 240 -2.67 5.09 4.79
CA SER A 240 -2.79 3.80 4.11
C SER A 240 -1.59 3.47 3.27
N ILE A 241 -1.12 2.23 3.33
CA ILE A 241 -0.04 1.69 2.48
C ILE A 241 -0.43 1.71 0.99
N THR A 242 -1.73 1.73 0.67
CA THR A 242 -2.24 1.71 -0.71
C THR A 242 -2.42 3.11 -1.31
N SER A 243 -1.90 4.15 -0.67
CA SER A 243 -2.06 5.54 -1.10
C SER A 243 -1.20 5.94 -2.31
N GLY A 244 -0.28 5.08 -2.75
CA GLY A 244 0.66 5.39 -3.83
C GLY A 244 1.85 6.26 -3.40
N VAL A 245 1.99 6.53 -2.10
CA VAL A 245 3.16 7.21 -1.53
C VAL A 245 4.34 6.26 -1.52
N THR A 246 5.51 6.73 -2.01
CA THR A 246 6.74 5.92 -2.07
C THR A 246 7.71 6.25 -0.93
N PHE A 247 8.05 7.53 -0.74
CA PHE A 247 9.04 7.96 0.26
C PHE A 247 8.68 9.29 0.90
N ASN A 248 9.24 9.53 2.09
CA ASN A 248 9.07 10.80 2.80
C ASN A 248 10.08 11.86 2.31
N TYR A 249 9.76 12.52 1.20
CA TYR A 249 10.59 13.59 0.64
C TYR A 249 10.39 14.95 1.34
N LEU A 250 9.43 15.06 2.28
CA LEU A 250 9.20 16.29 3.05
C LEU A 250 10.12 16.42 4.26
N ALA A 251 10.58 15.31 4.82
CA ALA A 251 11.53 15.34 5.92
C ALA A 251 12.83 16.01 5.49
N GLN A 252 13.39 16.84 6.38
CA GLN A 252 14.61 17.61 6.12
C GLN A 252 15.70 17.28 7.13
N PRO A 253 16.97 17.47 6.77
CA PRO A 253 18.06 17.46 7.75
C PRO A 253 17.75 18.40 8.91
N GLY A 254 17.81 17.89 10.14
CA GLY A 254 17.47 18.64 11.35
C GLY A 254 16.08 18.33 11.94
N ASP A 255 15.19 17.68 11.21
CA ASP A 255 13.87 17.26 11.73
C ASP A 255 13.98 16.09 12.73
N GLY A 256 15.11 15.39 12.76
CA GLY A 256 15.30 14.22 13.63
C GLY A 256 14.54 12.97 13.18
N VAL A 257 14.06 12.95 11.92
CA VAL A 257 13.34 11.81 11.36
C VAL A 257 14.30 10.65 11.11
N SER A 258 14.00 9.50 11.68
CA SER A 258 14.78 8.27 11.50
C SER A 258 14.53 7.64 10.11
N VAL A 259 15.53 6.94 9.58
CA VAL A 259 15.47 6.33 8.23
C VAL A 259 14.31 5.35 8.07
N LYS A 260 13.89 4.64 9.12
CA LYS A 260 12.72 3.75 9.08
C LYS A 260 11.41 4.48 8.76
N ASN A 261 11.33 5.77 9.08
CA ASN A 261 10.18 6.65 8.86
C ASN A 261 10.25 7.39 7.51
N LEU A 262 11.16 6.99 6.61
CA LEU A 262 11.21 7.46 5.24
C LEU A 262 10.40 6.58 4.27
N PHE A 263 9.89 5.43 4.75
CA PHE A 263 9.15 4.45 3.96
C PHE A 263 7.69 4.35 4.42
N PRO A 264 6.74 4.07 3.48
CA PRO A 264 5.36 3.79 3.85
C PRO A 264 5.24 2.42 4.54
N ARG A 265 4.19 2.27 5.34
CA ARG A 265 3.87 1.02 6.04
C ARG A 265 2.37 0.89 6.23
N VAL A 266 1.91 -0.30 6.60
CA VAL A 266 0.53 -0.53 7.05
C VAL A 266 0.21 0.42 8.20
N SER A 267 -0.86 1.22 8.06
CA SER A 267 -1.15 2.34 8.94
C SER A 267 -2.63 2.41 9.36
N ALA A 268 -3.03 3.52 9.98
CA ALA A 268 -4.28 3.66 10.71
C ALA A 268 -5.53 3.27 9.90
N TYR A 269 -5.65 3.75 8.65
CA TYR A 269 -6.76 3.38 7.79
C TYR A 269 -6.76 1.88 7.48
N ASP A 270 -5.60 1.29 7.21
CA ASP A 270 -5.48 -0.13 6.88
C ASP A 270 -5.94 -1.00 8.06
N TYR A 271 -5.57 -0.61 9.30
CA TYR A 271 -6.04 -1.27 10.52
C TYR A 271 -7.57 -1.17 10.66
N ASP A 272 -8.14 -0.01 10.39
CA ASP A 272 -9.59 0.18 10.46
C ASP A 272 -10.33 -0.60 9.38
N ALA A 273 -9.78 -0.67 8.16
CA ALA A 273 -10.32 -1.46 7.07
C ALA A 273 -10.33 -2.97 7.40
N ILE A 274 -9.22 -3.49 7.94
CA ILE A 274 -9.15 -4.90 8.40
C ILE A 274 -10.12 -5.13 9.56
N ARG A 275 -10.26 -4.20 10.49
CA ARG A 275 -11.23 -4.30 11.59
C ARG A 275 -12.67 -4.32 11.08
N TYR A 276 -13.00 -3.51 10.06
CA TYR A 276 -14.30 -3.56 9.41
C TYR A 276 -14.56 -4.89 8.72
N ALA A 277 -13.59 -5.38 7.94
CA ALA A 277 -13.75 -6.58 7.11
C ALA A 277 -13.83 -7.87 7.94
N TYR A 278 -13.05 -7.97 9.02
CA TYR A 278 -12.82 -9.21 9.76
C TYR A 278 -13.19 -9.15 11.25
N GLY A 279 -13.35 -7.95 11.80
CA GLY A 279 -13.79 -7.75 13.19
C GLY A 279 -15.32 -7.68 13.31
N ASN A 280 -15.77 -7.36 14.52
CA ASN A 280 -17.20 -7.20 14.84
C ASN A 280 -17.60 -5.71 14.95
N SER A 281 -16.85 -4.82 14.31
CA SER A 281 -17.10 -3.37 14.40
C SER A 281 -17.58 -2.83 13.06
N ASP A 282 -18.66 -2.05 13.09
CA ASP A 282 -19.14 -1.24 11.96
C ASP A 282 -18.79 0.26 12.14
N ALA A 283 -17.84 0.56 13.05
CA ALA A 283 -17.38 1.91 13.27
C ALA A 283 -16.74 2.50 12.01
N LEU A 284 -16.92 3.80 11.80
CA LEU A 284 -16.23 4.54 10.74
C LEU A 284 -14.72 4.59 11.01
N PRO A 285 -13.88 4.82 9.97
CA PRO A 285 -12.45 4.95 10.14
C PRO A 285 -12.09 6.01 11.19
N SER A 286 -11.06 5.75 11.98
CA SER A 286 -10.54 6.68 12.99
C SER A 286 -10.04 7.99 12.36
N MET A 287 -9.51 7.91 11.15
CA MET A 287 -9.15 9.05 10.31
C MET A 287 -10.24 9.25 9.25
N ARG A 288 -11.17 10.16 9.50
CA ARG A 288 -12.25 10.48 8.57
C ARG A 288 -11.70 11.05 7.27
N GLY A 289 -12.35 10.75 6.16
CA GLY A 289 -11.92 11.18 4.84
C GLY A 289 -10.66 10.43 4.32
N ALA A 290 -10.14 9.46 5.05
CA ALA A 290 -8.91 8.74 4.69
C ALA A 290 -9.06 7.75 3.53
N PHE A 291 -10.27 7.51 3.01
CA PHE A 291 -10.48 6.66 1.85
C PHE A 291 -11.15 7.43 0.72
N TYR A 292 -10.55 7.35 -0.44
CA TYR A 292 -11.09 7.84 -1.69
C TYR A 292 -10.32 7.26 -2.88
N THR A 293 -11.04 6.65 -3.81
CA THR A 293 -10.53 6.26 -5.12
C THR A 293 -11.20 7.18 -6.14
N PRO A 294 -10.47 8.09 -6.77
CA PRO A 294 -11.07 9.07 -7.66
C PRO A 294 -11.43 8.45 -9.00
N GLU A 295 -12.56 8.87 -9.50
CA GLU A 295 -12.95 8.71 -10.90
C GLU A 295 -12.69 9.99 -11.71
N ASP A 296 -12.54 11.14 -11.04
CA ASP A 296 -12.34 12.45 -11.65
C ASP A 296 -10.85 12.80 -11.77
N LYS A 297 -10.35 12.92 -13.00
CA LYS A 297 -8.96 13.31 -13.30
C LYS A 297 -8.62 14.76 -12.89
N LEU A 298 -9.63 15.58 -12.60
CA LEU A 298 -9.46 16.96 -12.15
C LEU A 298 -9.29 17.06 -10.63
N ASP A 299 -9.32 15.93 -9.91
CA ASP A 299 -9.04 15.92 -8.47
C ASP A 299 -7.52 15.94 -8.22
N PRO A 300 -6.95 17.07 -7.76
CA PRO A 300 -5.53 17.18 -7.49
C PRO A 300 -5.10 16.37 -6.25
N TYR A 301 -6.05 16.03 -5.36
CA TYR A 301 -5.79 15.24 -4.15
C TYR A 301 -5.84 13.73 -4.38
N ALA A 302 -5.94 13.31 -5.63
CA ALA A 302 -6.13 11.93 -6.00
C ALA A 302 -5.00 11.43 -6.91
N GLN A 303 -3.76 11.76 -6.59
CA GLN A 303 -2.58 11.50 -7.40
C GLN A 303 -1.62 10.54 -6.69
N ASP A 304 -0.81 9.82 -7.45
CA ASP A 304 0.30 9.03 -6.91
C ASP A 304 1.52 9.90 -6.62
N GLY A 305 2.32 9.51 -5.64
CA GLY A 305 3.59 10.14 -5.33
C GLY A 305 3.50 11.46 -4.57
N PHE A 306 2.32 11.82 -4.07
CA PHE A 306 2.12 13.01 -3.24
C PHE A 306 2.25 12.70 -1.76
N LEU A 307 2.56 13.73 -0.98
CA LEU A 307 2.55 13.70 0.49
C LEU A 307 1.80 14.91 1.03
N SER A 308 1.11 14.70 2.16
CA SER A 308 0.38 15.69 2.93
C SER A 308 -0.89 16.26 2.27
N ASN A 309 -1.70 16.91 3.09
CA ASN A 309 -2.91 17.62 2.66
C ASN A 309 -2.62 19.00 2.02
N ASP A 310 -1.39 19.46 2.09
CA ASP A 310 -0.92 20.71 1.48
C ASP A 310 0.01 20.41 0.30
N ILE A 311 -0.62 20.14 -0.85
CA ILE A 311 0.09 19.76 -2.08
C ILE A 311 1.03 20.88 -2.54
N LEU A 312 0.62 22.15 -2.40
CA LEU A 312 1.45 23.29 -2.82
C LEU A 312 2.76 23.32 -2.05
N ASN A 313 2.69 23.35 -0.72
CA ASN A 313 3.89 23.36 0.12
C ASN A 313 4.72 22.08 -0.03
N ALA A 314 4.07 20.93 -0.16
CA ALA A 314 4.77 19.67 -0.40
C ALA A 314 5.55 19.68 -1.72
N SER A 315 4.95 20.20 -2.79
CA SER A 315 5.61 20.30 -4.10
C SER A 315 6.74 21.32 -4.11
N ILE A 316 6.53 22.49 -3.47
CA ILE A 316 7.61 23.49 -3.28
C ILE A 316 8.77 22.87 -2.52
N GLN A 317 8.51 22.14 -1.44
CA GLN A 317 9.56 21.48 -0.67
C GLN A 317 10.27 20.40 -1.49
N GLY A 318 9.55 19.67 -2.34
CA GLY A 318 10.12 18.71 -3.28
C GLY A 318 11.06 19.40 -4.29
N VAL A 319 10.64 20.51 -4.87
CA VAL A 319 11.47 21.35 -5.76
C VAL A 319 12.75 21.82 -5.05
N GLU A 320 12.62 22.35 -3.83
CA GLU A 320 13.78 22.81 -3.03
C GLU A 320 14.74 21.65 -2.68
N SER A 321 14.22 20.46 -2.44
CA SER A 321 15.04 19.27 -2.21
C SER A 321 15.83 18.90 -3.47
N VAL A 322 15.21 18.92 -4.65
CA VAL A 322 15.91 18.68 -5.92
C VAL A 322 16.98 19.74 -6.17
N LYS A 323 16.68 21.03 -5.93
CA LYS A 323 17.68 22.13 -6.06
C LYS A 323 18.89 21.93 -5.16
N LYS A 324 18.71 21.38 -3.97
CA LYS A 324 19.80 21.07 -3.02
C LYS A 324 20.63 19.86 -3.46
N ILE A 325 19.97 18.85 -4.03
CA ILE A 325 20.61 17.59 -4.41
C ILE A 325 21.33 17.71 -5.75
N TYR A 326 20.73 18.35 -6.74
CA TYR A 326 21.26 18.41 -8.11
C TYR A 326 22.73 18.84 -8.20
N PRO A 327 23.18 19.92 -7.53
CA PRO A 327 24.60 20.33 -7.55
C PRO A 327 25.53 19.32 -6.88
N GLN A 328 25.01 18.45 -6.01
CA GLN A 328 25.80 17.48 -5.27
C GLN A 328 25.93 16.13 -5.97
N LEU A 329 25.12 15.88 -7.00
CA LEU A 329 25.04 14.56 -7.68
C LEU A 329 26.41 14.08 -8.14
N ASN A 330 27.16 14.91 -8.85
CA ASN A 330 28.48 14.53 -9.33
C ASN A 330 29.42 14.16 -8.18
N GLY A 331 29.45 14.97 -7.10
CA GLY A 331 30.28 14.69 -5.93
C GLY A 331 29.86 13.47 -5.15
N TRP A 332 28.55 13.15 -5.12
CA TRP A 332 28.06 11.94 -4.48
C TRP A 332 28.40 10.70 -5.30
N ILE A 333 28.12 10.72 -6.61
CA ILE A 333 28.37 9.60 -7.52
C ILE A 333 29.86 9.26 -7.61
N ASN A 334 30.73 10.28 -7.65
CA ASN A 334 32.20 10.08 -7.66
C ASN A 334 32.75 9.41 -6.39
N ARG A 335 31.99 9.38 -5.31
CA ARG A 335 32.36 8.70 -4.05
C ARG A 335 31.80 7.28 -3.92
N LEU A 336 31.00 6.86 -4.89
CA LEU A 336 30.45 5.51 -4.95
C LEU A 336 31.54 4.48 -5.33
N PRO A 337 31.31 3.20 -5.11
CA PRO A 337 32.16 2.12 -5.64
C PRO A 337 32.42 2.28 -7.15
N GLU A 338 33.56 1.76 -7.61
CA GLU A 338 34.04 1.97 -9.00
C GLU A 338 33.02 1.54 -10.07
N ASP A 339 32.28 0.46 -9.81
CA ASP A 339 31.20 -0.04 -10.67
C ASP A 339 29.97 0.87 -10.73
N GLN A 340 29.82 1.79 -9.78
CA GLN A 340 28.69 2.71 -9.63
C GLN A 340 29.03 4.18 -9.97
N ASN A 341 30.30 4.56 -9.97
CA ASN A 341 30.76 5.95 -10.19
C ASN A 341 30.96 6.28 -11.68
N THR A 342 30.00 5.96 -12.53
CA THR A 342 30.09 6.10 -13.97
C THR A 342 29.44 7.39 -14.48
N TRP A 343 29.93 7.91 -15.61
CA TRP A 343 29.29 9.04 -16.31
C TRP A 343 27.83 8.75 -16.67
N LYS A 344 27.51 7.50 -16.98
CA LYS A 344 26.15 7.07 -17.22
C LYS A 344 25.27 7.31 -16.00
N ASN A 345 25.72 6.90 -14.80
CA ASN A 345 24.96 7.15 -13.58
C ASN A 345 24.79 8.65 -13.28
N VAL A 346 25.81 9.47 -13.51
CA VAL A 346 25.68 10.94 -13.38
C VAL A 346 24.60 11.47 -14.32
N SER A 347 24.64 11.08 -15.60
CA SER A 347 23.65 11.50 -16.60
C SER A 347 22.24 11.01 -16.27
N ASP A 348 22.09 9.73 -15.91
CA ASP A 348 20.79 9.14 -15.59
C ASP A 348 20.15 9.80 -14.37
N PHE A 349 20.94 10.08 -13.31
CA PHE A 349 20.42 10.78 -12.13
C PHE A 349 20.10 12.26 -12.41
N ALA A 350 20.86 12.93 -13.30
CA ALA A 350 20.54 14.29 -13.71
C ALA A 350 19.19 14.33 -14.44
N VAL A 351 18.95 13.41 -15.38
CA VAL A 351 17.67 13.29 -16.11
C VAL A 351 16.53 12.95 -15.15
N ARG A 352 16.73 12.01 -14.22
CA ARG A 352 15.74 11.64 -13.19
C ARG A 352 15.41 12.81 -12.26
N ALA A 353 16.42 13.59 -11.85
CA ALA A 353 16.22 14.78 -11.02
C ALA A 353 15.40 15.85 -11.77
N GLN A 354 15.66 16.03 -13.08
CA GLN A 354 14.87 16.92 -13.92
C GLN A 354 13.41 16.43 -14.05
N SER A 355 13.21 15.14 -14.26
CA SER A 355 11.87 14.55 -14.33
C SER A 355 11.11 14.72 -13.01
N LEU A 356 11.80 14.52 -11.87
CA LEU A 356 11.22 14.70 -10.54
C LEU A 356 10.83 16.18 -10.29
N PHE A 357 11.70 17.12 -10.69
CA PHE A 357 11.40 18.54 -10.67
C PHE A 357 10.14 18.88 -11.49
N GLN A 358 10.04 18.38 -12.73
CA GLN A 358 8.87 18.56 -13.58
C GLN A 358 7.60 17.94 -12.96
N THR A 359 7.74 16.80 -12.27
CA THR A 359 6.62 16.17 -11.56
C THR A 359 6.07 17.11 -10.49
N TYR A 360 6.92 17.69 -9.64
CA TYR A 360 6.48 18.63 -8.60
C TYR A 360 5.83 19.90 -9.21
N LEU A 361 6.37 20.45 -10.31
CA LEU A 361 5.73 21.56 -11.01
C LEU A 361 4.34 21.18 -11.55
N THR A 362 4.23 20.03 -12.19
CA THR A 362 2.95 19.52 -12.70
C THR A 362 1.92 19.34 -11.59
N GLN A 363 2.37 18.91 -10.43
CA GLN A 363 1.52 18.76 -9.25
C GLN A 363 0.92 20.10 -8.83
N MET A 364 1.73 21.16 -8.78
CA MET A 364 1.25 22.52 -8.47
C MET A 364 0.24 23.02 -9.51
N VAL A 365 0.53 22.85 -10.80
CA VAL A 365 -0.37 23.27 -11.88
C VAL A 365 -1.75 22.62 -11.79
N LYS A 366 -1.84 21.37 -11.34
CA LYS A 366 -3.12 20.66 -11.16
C LYS A 366 -4.02 21.29 -10.10
N LEU A 367 -3.47 22.13 -9.21
CA LEU A 367 -4.30 22.86 -8.24
C LEU A 367 -5.16 23.95 -8.89
N VAL A 368 -4.73 24.46 -10.06
CA VAL A 368 -5.44 25.53 -10.77
C VAL A 368 -6.71 24.98 -11.42
N GLY A 369 -7.86 25.46 -10.97
CA GLY A 369 -9.17 24.96 -11.40
C GLY A 369 -9.51 23.56 -10.85
N GLY A 370 -8.68 23.02 -9.96
CA GLY A 370 -8.88 21.69 -9.37
C GLY A 370 -10.11 21.63 -8.46
N ARG A 371 -10.75 20.46 -8.45
CA ARG A 371 -11.87 20.14 -7.56
C ARG A 371 -11.77 18.71 -7.10
N SER A 372 -12.28 18.44 -5.92
CA SER A 372 -12.39 17.12 -5.34
C SER A 372 -13.88 16.76 -5.19
N VAL A 373 -14.24 15.54 -5.57
CA VAL A 373 -15.60 15.00 -5.43
C VAL A 373 -15.53 13.83 -4.48
N ARG A 374 -16.20 13.94 -3.32
CA ARG A 374 -16.19 12.92 -2.28
C ARG A 374 -17.54 12.21 -2.20
N PRO A 375 -17.57 10.89 -1.94
CA PRO A 375 -18.83 10.18 -1.75
C PRO A 375 -19.53 10.67 -0.49
N ILE A 376 -20.86 10.83 -0.55
CA ILE A 376 -21.68 11.12 0.63
C ILE A 376 -21.78 9.87 1.49
N ILE A 377 -21.31 9.97 2.73
CA ILE A 377 -21.37 8.89 3.70
C ILE A 377 -22.32 9.27 4.81
N LYS A 378 -23.32 8.43 5.12
CA LYS A 378 -24.25 8.65 6.21
C LYS A 378 -23.50 8.83 7.53
N GLY A 379 -23.77 9.94 8.24
CA GLY A 379 -23.11 10.26 9.51
C GLY A 379 -21.77 10.99 9.36
N VAL A 380 -21.35 11.30 8.13
CA VAL A 380 -20.19 12.13 7.82
C VAL A 380 -20.70 13.40 7.14
N ASN A 381 -20.39 14.55 7.74
CA ASN A 381 -20.80 15.85 7.19
C ASN A 381 -19.68 16.38 6.29
N GLU A 382 -19.60 15.87 5.06
CA GLU A 382 -18.63 16.27 4.05
C GLU A 382 -19.34 16.89 2.85
N THR A 383 -18.67 17.88 2.24
CA THR A 383 -19.16 18.51 1.02
C THR A 383 -18.88 17.61 -0.17
N LEU A 384 -19.90 17.32 -0.99
CA LEU A 384 -19.77 16.47 -2.18
C LEU A 384 -18.69 16.99 -3.14
N VAL A 385 -18.69 18.29 -3.40
CA VAL A 385 -17.71 18.94 -4.29
C VAL A 385 -16.99 20.03 -3.51
N THR A 386 -15.65 19.98 -3.49
CA THR A 386 -14.80 20.99 -2.86
C THR A 386 -13.81 21.50 -3.90
N TYR A 387 -13.77 22.80 -4.13
CA TYR A 387 -12.79 23.43 -5.00
C TYR A 387 -11.50 23.70 -4.22
N VAL A 388 -10.37 23.65 -4.93
CA VAL A 388 -9.09 24.06 -4.36
C VAL A 388 -9.18 25.50 -3.91
N PRO A 389 -8.73 25.85 -2.69
CA PRO A 389 -8.74 27.22 -2.19
C PRO A 389 -8.02 28.19 -3.15
N ARG A 390 -8.59 29.39 -3.35
CA ARG A 390 -8.01 30.40 -4.27
C ARG A 390 -6.56 30.72 -3.98
N GLU A 391 -6.18 30.76 -2.69
CA GLU A 391 -4.79 31.04 -2.27
C GLU A 391 -3.82 29.97 -2.81
N GLN A 392 -4.21 28.69 -2.74
CA GLN A 392 -3.40 27.59 -3.27
C GLN A 392 -3.30 27.66 -4.81
N GLN A 393 -4.40 28.02 -5.49
CA GLN A 393 -4.39 28.19 -6.95
C GLN A 393 -3.47 29.34 -7.38
N VAL A 394 -3.54 30.48 -6.70
CA VAL A 394 -2.65 31.62 -6.97
C VAL A 394 -1.20 31.30 -6.63
N GLY A 395 -0.95 30.63 -5.49
CA GLY A 395 0.39 30.19 -5.11
C GLY A 395 1.02 29.19 -6.11
N ALA A 396 0.19 28.38 -6.77
CA ALA A 396 0.64 27.44 -7.80
C ALA A 396 1.04 28.12 -9.14
N LEU A 397 0.62 29.37 -9.37
CA LEU A 397 0.95 30.16 -10.56
C LEU A 397 2.16 31.07 -10.37
N ASN A 398 2.51 31.37 -9.12
CA ASN A 398 3.66 32.22 -8.76
C ASN A 398 4.93 31.41 -8.50
#